data_b20769665b320ad262cb23dae5f03281
#
_entry.id   b20769665b320ad262cb23dae5f03281
#
_cell.length_a   1.000
_cell.length_b   1.000
_cell.length_c   1.000
_cell.angle_alpha   90.00
_cell.angle_beta   90.00
_cell.angle_gamma   90.00
#
_symmetry.space_group_name_H-M   'P 1'
#
loop_
_entity.id
_entity.type
_entity.pdbx_description
1 polymer ?
#
loop_
_entity_poly.entity_id
_entity_poly.type
_entity_poly.pdbx_seq_one_letter_code
_entity_poly.pdbx_strand_id
1 'polypeptide(L)'
;MKKRRQSDLPSFLQSFLHIVNECDIMKKELIEKGISMKIGNSILKHYLQNVYFITGTAYAGKSTTVNMLAKKYHMIECGENYHMDVSEIIATPEEYPDLCYNKQLTDWREFVTRSPEEYERWIYSVGREAAEFEVAQLLTLPKDKKVIVDTNIPLDVLREISDYNHVAVMLSPQSMSVERFFDRSDPDKQFLLSVIDSCDDPKAVMENYRQGLALINSRSHYDEYANSGFFAVVREDKGMDTREAVCDEIARHFGLEEGK
;
A
#
# COMPACT_ATOMS: atom_id res chain seq x y z
N MET A 1 -51.31 26.62 2.83
CA MET A 1 -50.32 27.55 3.41
C MET A 1 -49.44 28.09 2.29
N LYS A 2 -49.50 29.36 1.94
CA LYS A 2 -48.63 29.99 0.93
C LYS A 2 -47.24 30.15 1.52
N LYS A 3 -46.19 29.55 0.87
CA LYS A 3 -44.80 29.85 1.20
C LYS A 3 -44.52 31.33 0.95
N ARG A 4 -44.20 32.10 2.00
CA ARG A 4 -43.70 33.47 1.86
C ARG A 4 -42.42 33.46 1.03
N ARG A 5 -42.31 34.37 0.06
CA ARG A 5 -41.09 34.52 -0.75
C ARG A 5 -40.05 35.31 0.05
N GLN A 6 -38.79 35.07 -0.22
CA GLN A 6 -37.64 35.72 0.46
C GLN A 6 -37.69 37.28 0.30
N SER A 7 -38.31 37.74 -0.79
CA SER A 7 -38.59 39.18 -1.04
C SER A 7 -39.57 39.85 -0.08
N ASP A 8 -40.29 39.09 0.74
CA ASP A 8 -41.31 39.59 1.65
C ASP A 8 -40.80 39.85 3.08
N LEU A 9 -39.47 39.69 3.26
CA LEU A 9 -38.79 39.91 4.54
C LEU A 9 -38.30 41.35 4.66
N PRO A 10 -38.28 41.96 5.89
CA PRO A 10 -37.67 43.26 6.13
C PRO A 10 -36.20 43.30 5.62
N SER A 11 -35.78 44.48 5.13
CA SER A 11 -34.47 44.66 4.49
C SER A 11 -33.29 44.23 5.36
N PHE A 12 -33.36 44.41 6.65
CA PHE A 12 -32.38 43.97 7.63
C PHE A 12 -32.29 42.43 7.70
N LEU A 13 -33.41 41.71 7.62
CA LEU A 13 -33.43 40.24 7.60
C LEU A 13 -32.94 39.67 6.26
N GLN A 14 -33.16 40.39 5.15
CA GLN A 14 -32.59 40.03 3.84
C GLN A 14 -31.07 40.16 3.85
N SER A 15 -30.55 41.26 4.42
CA SER A 15 -29.09 41.47 4.58
C SER A 15 -28.47 40.44 5.52
N PHE A 16 -29.12 40.08 6.62
CA PHE A 16 -28.66 39.05 7.54
C PHE A 16 -28.62 37.65 6.90
N LEU A 17 -29.67 37.30 6.14
CA LEU A 17 -29.70 36.04 5.38
C LEU A 17 -28.66 36.00 4.28
N HIS A 18 -28.33 37.14 3.66
CA HIS A 18 -27.28 37.24 2.67
C HIS A 18 -25.91 37.01 3.31
N ILE A 19 -25.62 37.63 4.45
CA ILE A 19 -24.38 37.40 5.22
C ILE A 19 -24.26 35.96 5.71
N VAL A 20 -25.34 35.35 6.18
CA VAL A 20 -25.33 33.93 6.61
C VAL A 20 -25.06 33.01 5.42
N ASN A 21 -25.68 33.25 4.26
CA ASN A 21 -25.41 32.49 3.04
C ASN A 21 -23.98 32.69 2.55
N GLU A 22 -23.44 33.90 2.57
CA GLU A 22 -22.03 34.14 2.22
C GLU A 22 -21.06 33.46 3.21
N CYS A 23 -21.35 33.48 4.51
CA CYS A 23 -20.62 32.75 5.52
C CYS A 23 -20.70 31.24 5.31
N ASP A 24 -21.83 30.69 4.92
CA ASP A 24 -22.02 29.28 4.64
C ASP A 24 -21.33 28.85 3.33
N ILE A 25 -21.29 29.71 2.32
CA ILE A 25 -20.53 29.51 1.08
C ILE A 25 -19.03 29.59 1.38
N MET A 26 -18.57 30.59 2.14
CA MET A 26 -17.17 30.69 2.58
C MET A 26 -16.76 29.52 3.48
N LYS A 27 -17.64 29.05 4.36
CA LYS A 27 -17.40 27.84 5.15
C LYS A 27 -17.31 26.58 4.26
N LYS A 28 -18.17 26.44 3.26
CA LYS A 28 -18.08 25.35 2.28
C LYS A 28 -16.81 25.46 1.44
N GLU A 29 -16.44 26.66 0.96
CA GLU A 29 -15.17 26.86 0.24
C GLU A 29 -13.93 26.66 1.12
N LEU A 30 -14.00 26.96 2.42
CA LEU A 30 -12.93 26.68 3.39
C LEU A 30 -12.88 25.20 3.78
N ILE A 31 -14.00 24.49 3.74
CA ILE A 31 -14.08 23.04 3.94
C ILE A 31 -13.67 22.31 2.64
N GLU A 32 -14.06 22.81 1.47
CA GLU A 32 -13.61 22.30 0.16
C GLU A 32 -12.15 22.65 -0.16
N LYS A 33 -11.63 23.75 0.34
CA LYS A 33 -10.21 24.09 0.43
C LYS A 33 -9.68 23.69 1.80
N GLY A 34 -10.11 22.52 2.32
CA GLY A 34 -9.58 22.00 3.56
C GLY A 34 -8.08 22.25 3.58
N ILE A 35 -7.58 23.00 4.58
CA ILE A 35 -6.15 23.16 4.80
C ILE A 35 -5.65 21.77 5.18
N SER A 36 -5.64 20.89 4.21
CA SER A 36 -4.89 19.64 4.26
C SER A 36 -3.43 20.08 4.27
N MET A 37 -2.78 19.98 5.41
CA MET A 37 -1.36 20.22 5.50
C MET A 37 -0.64 19.16 4.65
N LYS A 38 -0.29 19.51 3.42
CA LYS A 38 0.46 18.64 2.52
C LYS A 38 1.94 18.81 2.83
N ILE A 39 2.58 17.75 3.33
CA ILE A 39 4.03 17.72 3.47
C ILE A 39 4.64 17.64 2.06
N GLY A 40 5.55 18.57 1.74
CA GLY A 40 6.19 18.58 0.42
C GLY A 40 7.14 17.39 0.22
N ASN A 41 7.17 16.82 -0.99
CA ASN A 41 7.95 15.63 -1.33
C ASN A 41 9.46 15.80 -1.04
N SER A 42 10.04 16.99 -1.24
CA SER A 42 11.44 17.29 -0.90
C SER A 42 11.72 17.17 0.60
N ILE A 43 10.73 17.48 1.45
CA ILE A 43 10.84 17.31 2.90
C ILE A 43 10.83 15.83 3.22
N LEU A 44 9.88 15.06 2.67
CA LEU A 44 9.80 13.61 2.87
C LEU A 44 11.09 12.93 2.42
N LYS A 45 11.57 13.26 1.22
CA LYS A 45 12.82 12.72 0.68
C LYS A 45 14.03 13.01 1.58
N HIS A 46 14.11 14.21 2.16
CA HIS A 46 15.17 14.55 3.11
C HIS A 46 15.09 13.69 4.38
N TYR A 47 13.89 13.52 4.94
CA TYR A 47 13.71 12.75 6.17
C TYR A 47 13.79 11.24 5.97
N LEU A 48 13.66 10.73 4.74
CA LEU A 48 13.72 9.31 4.39
C LEU A 48 15.05 8.89 3.75
N GLN A 49 16.07 9.75 3.75
CA GLN A 49 17.37 9.48 3.13
C GLN A 49 18.15 8.31 3.73
N ASN A 50 17.77 7.83 4.92
CA ASN A 50 18.33 6.66 5.58
C ASN A 50 17.48 5.38 5.36
N VAL A 51 16.43 5.46 4.54
CA VAL A 51 15.49 4.35 4.29
C VAL A 51 15.75 3.73 2.93
N TYR A 52 15.84 2.41 2.90
CA TYR A 52 16.03 1.59 1.70
C TYR A 52 14.76 0.75 1.48
N PHE A 53 14.16 0.87 0.31
CA PHE A 53 12.88 0.25 -0.02
C PHE A 53 13.07 -0.96 -0.92
N ILE A 54 12.48 -2.09 -0.54
CA ILE A 54 12.34 -3.28 -1.39
C ILE A 54 10.86 -3.44 -1.71
N THR A 55 10.52 -3.38 -2.99
CA THR A 55 9.17 -3.57 -3.52
C THR A 55 9.19 -4.59 -4.65
N GLY A 56 8.06 -4.85 -5.30
CA GLY A 56 7.97 -5.73 -6.47
C GLY A 56 6.88 -6.80 -6.35
N THR A 57 6.93 -7.78 -7.24
CA THR A 57 5.88 -8.79 -7.37
C THR A 57 5.79 -9.74 -6.17
N ALA A 58 4.63 -10.35 -5.99
CA ALA A 58 4.45 -11.40 -5.00
C ALA A 58 5.43 -12.58 -5.25
N TYR A 59 5.86 -13.26 -4.19
CA TYR A 59 6.79 -14.40 -4.25
C TYR A 59 8.22 -14.11 -4.73
N ALA A 60 8.58 -12.88 -4.98
CA ALA A 60 9.94 -12.49 -5.36
C ALA A 60 10.99 -12.70 -4.24
N GLY A 61 10.53 -12.89 -3.00
CA GLY A 61 11.42 -13.11 -1.85
C GLY A 61 11.78 -11.84 -1.08
N LYS A 62 11.01 -10.77 -1.23
CA LYS A 62 11.21 -9.47 -0.58
C LYS A 62 11.50 -9.59 0.92
N SER A 63 10.56 -10.15 1.68
CA SER A 63 10.66 -10.25 3.14
C SER A 63 11.89 -11.03 3.60
N THR A 64 12.26 -12.10 2.87
CA THR A 64 13.50 -12.85 3.13
C THR A 64 14.73 -11.98 2.91
N THR A 65 14.78 -11.23 1.82
CA THR A 65 15.89 -10.34 1.47
C THR A 65 16.01 -9.19 2.46
N VAL A 66 14.89 -8.56 2.85
CA VAL A 66 14.84 -7.51 3.89
C VAL A 66 15.44 -8.04 5.20
N ASN A 67 14.98 -9.20 5.67
CA ASN A 67 15.50 -9.81 6.90
C ASN A 67 17.00 -10.13 6.83
N MET A 68 17.48 -10.69 5.71
CA MET A 68 18.90 -10.99 5.53
C MET A 68 19.76 -9.73 5.51
N LEU A 69 19.35 -8.69 4.78
CA LEU A 69 20.07 -7.42 4.71
C LEU A 69 20.03 -6.68 6.05
N ALA A 70 18.88 -6.65 6.74
CA ALA A 70 18.77 -6.04 8.05
C ALA A 70 19.77 -6.66 9.04
N LYS A 71 19.86 -7.97 9.08
CA LYS A 71 20.82 -8.70 9.95
C LYS A 71 22.26 -8.46 9.54
N LYS A 72 22.58 -8.59 8.25
CA LYS A 72 23.95 -8.46 7.73
C LYS A 72 24.52 -7.04 7.96
N TYR A 73 23.71 -6.02 7.78
CA TYR A 73 24.14 -4.61 7.84
C TYR A 73 23.64 -3.86 9.08
N HIS A 74 23.11 -4.56 10.07
CA HIS A 74 22.61 -3.99 11.34
C HIS A 74 21.59 -2.85 11.16
N MET A 75 20.69 -3.02 10.18
CA MET A 75 19.64 -2.06 9.86
C MET A 75 18.38 -2.31 10.69
N ILE A 76 17.56 -1.27 10.85
CA ILE A 76 16.20 -1.46 11.37
C ILE A 76 15.38 -2.15 10.27
N GLU A 77 14.77 -3.28 10.63
CA GLU A 77 13.89 -4.05 9.74
C GLU A 77 12.44 -3.56 9.88
N CYS A 78 11.83 -3.20 8.75
CA CYS A 78 10.40 -2.98 8.63
C CYS A 78 9.83 -4.05 7.69
N GLY A 79 9.15 -5.05 8.24
CA GLY A 79 8.53 -6.13 7.47
C GLY A 79 7.28 -5.67 6.73
N GLU A 80 6.71 -6.52 5.90
CA GLU A 80 5.44 -6.24 5.21
C GLU A 80 4.36 -5.86 6.22
N ASN A 81 3.58 -4.83 5.92
CA ASN A 81 2.50 -4.31 6.78
C ASN A 81 2.94 -3.78 8.17
N TYR A 82 4.19 -3.36 8.33
CA TYR A 82 4.69 -2.78 9.58
C TYR A 82 3.88 -1.58 10.11
N HIS A 83 3.07 -0.96 9.27
CA HIS A 83 2.18 0.15 9.60
C HIS A 83 0.89 -0.26 10.33
N MET A 84 0.56 -1.57 10.38
CA MET A 84 -0.74 -2.04 10.88
C MET A 84 -0.99 -1.67 12.34
N ASP A 85 0.02 -1.70 13.20
CA ASP A 85 -0.09 -1.32 14.61
C ASP A 85 -0.67 0.08 14.80
N VAL A 86 -0.39 1.00 13.87
CA VAL A 86 -0.89 2.38 13.91
C VAL A 86 -2.18 2.52 13.11
N SER A 87 -2.22 1.99 11.87
CA SER A 87 -3.39 2.12 11.01
C SER A 87 -4.63 1.44 11.58
N GLU A 88 -4.48 0.34 12.31
CA GLU A 88 -5.60 -0.31 12.99
C GLU A 88 -6.25 0.56 14.07
N ILE A 89 -5.50 1.45 14.69
CA ILE A 89 -5.96 2.32 15.77
C ILE A 89 -6.60 3.60 15.22
N ILE A 90 -5.99 4.22 14.19
CA ILE A 90 -6.35 5.58 13.77
C ILE A 90 -7.07 5.67 12.43
N ALA A 91 -6.98 4.63 11.56
CA ALA A 91 -7.69 4.66 10.29
C ALA A 91 -9.21 4.55 10.50
N THR A 92 -9.95 5.44 9.84
CA THR A 92 -11.41 5.43 9.83
C THR A 92 -11.96 5.05 8.46
N PRO A 93 -13.13 4.38 8.39
CA PRO A 93 -13.72 4.01 7.10
C PRO A 93 -14.09 5.20 6.21
N GLU A 94 -14.28 6.39 6.79
CA GLU A 94 -14.60 7.63 6.06
C GLU A 94 -13.37 8.17 5.31
N GLU A 95 -12.17 8.02 5.87
CA GLU A 95 -10.93 8.53 5.30
C GLU A 95 -10.18 7.45 4.53
N TYR A 96 -10.23 6.18 5.00
CA TYR A 96 -9.49 5.02 4.47
C TYR A 96 -10.42 3.83 4.26
N PRO A 97 -11.40 3.93 3.32
CA PRO A 97 -12.44 2.91 3.15
C PRO A 97 -11.90 1.54 2.76
N ASP A 98 -10.89 1.47 1.88
CA ASP A 98 -10.34 0.22 1.40
C ASP A 98 -9.40 -0.44 2.42
N LEU A 99 -8.61 0.34 3.17
CA LEU A 99 -7.79 -0.14 4.27
C LEU A 99 -8.65 -0.65 5.44
N CYS A 100 -9.78 -0.01 5.70
CA CYS A 100 -10.75 -0.41 6.72
C CYS A 100 -11.76 -1.45 6.24
N TYR A 101 -11.73 -1.88 4.98
CA TYR A 101 -12.71 -2.79 4.40
C TYR A 101 -12.90 -4.07 5.23
N ASN A 102 -11.81 -4.72 5.59
CA ASN A 102 -11.85 -5.98 6.35
C ASN A 102 -12.49 -5.84 7.74
N LYS A 103 -12.41 -4.64 8.36
CA LYS A 103 -13.04 -4.35 9.66
C LYS A 103 -14.57 -4.23 9.56
N GLN A 104 -15.08 -3.94 8.38
CA GLN A 104 -16.51 -3.76 8.12
C GLN A 104 -17.19 -5.03 7.66
N LEU A 105 -16.42 -6.06 7.30
CA LEU A 105 -16.96 -7.36 6.87
C LEU A 105 -17.70 -8.06 8.01
N THR A 106 -18.95 -8.39 7.76
CA THR A 106 -19.74 -9.27 8.63
C THR A 106 -19.62 -10.73 8.21
N ASP A 107 -19.35 -10.98 6.93
CA ASP A 107 -19.18 -12.30 6.33
C ASP A 107 -17.97 -12.30 5.38
N TRP A 108 -16.92 -13.03 5.74
CA TRP A 108 -15.70 -13.13 4.93
C TRP A 108 -15.91 -13.80 3.55
N ARG A 109 -17.06 -14.46 3.32
CA ARG A 109 -17.43 -14.95 2.00
C ARG A 109 -17.56 -13.81 0.98
N GLU A 110 -18.00 -12.62 1.42
CA GLU A 110 -18.03 -11.42 0.57
C GLU A 110 -16.64 -11.07 0.03
N PHE A 111 -15.59 -11.26 0.83
CA PHE A 111 -14.22 -11.00 0.43
C PHE A 111 -13.74 -11.95 -0.67
N VAL A 112 -13.98 -13.25 -0.54
CA VAL A 112 -13.46 -14.26 -1.47
C VAL A 112 -14.32 -14.43 -2.74
N THR A 113 -15.54 -13.91 -2.74
CA THR A 113 -16.47 -13.98 -3.90
C THR A 113 -16.46 -12.73 -4.77
N ARG A 114 -15.67 -11.72 -4.44
CA ARG A 114 -15.50 -10.51 -5.28
C ARG A 114 -15.04 -10.89 -6.69
N SER A 115 -15.45 -10.09 -7.70
CA SER A 115 -14.91 -10.27 -9.05
C SER A 115 -13.38 -10.02 -9.06
N PRO A 116 -12.64 -10.60 -10.02
CA PRO A 116 -11.23 -10.34 -10.19
C PRO A 116 -10.88 -8.85 -10.28
N GLU A 117 -11.71 -8.07 -10.98
CA GLU A 117 -11.52 -6.63 -11.19
C GLU A 117 -11.79 -5.83 -9.89
N GLU A 118 -12.76 -6.25 -9.07
CA GLU A 118 -13.00 -5.65 -7.75
C GLU A 118 -11.85 -5.93 -6.80
N TYR A 119 -11.29 -7.14 -6.85
CA TYR A 119 -10.13 -7.52 -6.05
C TYR A 119 -8.89 -6.73 -6.47
N GLU A 120 -8.62 -6.59 -7.77
CA GLU A 120 -7.51 -5.78 -8.30
C GLU A 120 -7.62 -4.32 -7.86
N ARG A 121 -8.79 -3.68 -8.07
CA ARG A 121 -9.03 -2.30 -7.68
C ARG A 121 -8.78 -2.09 -6.18
N TRP A 122 -9.27 -3.01 -5.34
CA TRP A 122 -9.08 -2.94 -3.90
C TRP A 122 -7.61 -3.05 -3.50
N ILE A 123 -6.83 -3.95 -4.08
CA ILE A 123 -5.39 -4.10 -3.82
C ILE A 123 -4.64 -2.78 -4.11
N TYR A 124 -4.96 -2.12 -5.22
CA TYR A 124 -4.33 -0.83 -5.56
C TYR A 124 -4.75 0.29 -4.61
N SER A 125 -6.02 0.36 -4.28
CA SER A 125 -6.54 1.39 -3.40
C SER A 125 -5.99 1.24 -1.98
N VAL A 126 -6.00 0.03 -1.44
CA VAL A 126 -5.45 -0.25 -0.11
C VAL A 126 -3.95 0.06 -0.03
N GLY A 127 -3.20 -0.21 -1.09
CA GLY A 127 -1.77 0.14 -1.15
C GLY A 127 -1.53 1.66 -1.11
N ARG A 128 -2.40 2.45 -1.74
CA ARG A 128 -2.33 3.92 -1.67
C ARG A 128 -2.70 4.47 -0.30
N GLU A 129 -3.76 3.95 0.30
CA GLU A 129 -4.18 4.36 1.63
C GLU A 129 -3.14 3.96 2.70
N ALA A 130 -2.60 2.75 2.60
CA ALA A 130 -1.55 2.26 3.50
C ALA A 130 -0.25 3.07 3.39
N ALA A 131 0.10 3.57 2.20
CA ALA A 131 1.33 4.32 1.98
C ALA A 131 1.48 5.55 2.89
N GLU A 132 0.37 6.22 3.24
CA GLU A 132 0.40 7.36 4.16
C GLU A 132 0.86 6.93 5.56
N PHE A 133 0.36 5.79 6.05
CA PHE A 133 0.74 5.21 7.35
C PHE A 133 2.17 4.67 7.32
N GLU A 134 2.57 4.00 6.23
CA GLU A 134 3.93 3.53 6.05
C GLU A 134 4.93 4.68 6.14
N VAL A 135 4.71 5.75 5.38
CA VAL A 135 5.56 6.96 5.40
C VAL A 135 5.56 7.62 6.77
N ALA A 136 4.39 7.81 7.38
CA ALA A 136 4.29 8.43 8.70
C ALA A 136 5.10 7.65 9.74
N GLN A 137 5.04 6.33 9.73
CA GLN A 137 5.78 5.48 10.66
C GLN A 137 7.30 5.54 10.42
N LEU A 138 7.74 5.53 9.16
CA LEU A 138 9.15 5.70 8.82
C LEU A 138 9.73 7.03 9.31
N LEU A 139 8.92 8.10 9.34
CA LEU A 139 9.33 9.39 9.87
C LEU A 139 9.59 9.38 11.39
N THR A 140 9.05 8.42 12.12
CA THR A 140 9.27 8.27 13.57
C THR A 140 10.55 7.52 13.91
N LEU A 141 11.17 6.83 12.95
CA LEU A 141 12.36 6.02 13.19
C LEU A 141 13.63 6.87 13.35
N PRO A 142 14.65 6.36 14.08
CA PRO A 142 15.93 7.04 14.28
C PRO A 142 16.62 7.38 12.93
N LYS A 143 17.10 8.61 12.79
CA LYS A 143 17.71 9.11 11.53
C LYS A 143 19.18 8.76 11.40
N ASP A 144 19.82 8.36 12.49
CA ASP A 144 21.22 7.92 12.55
C ASP A 144 21.40 6.42 12.21
N LYS A 145 20.29 5.69 12.01
CA LYS A 145 20.30 4.28 11.63
C LYS A 145 19.75 4.09 10.23
N LYS A 146 20.33 3.16 9.49
CA LYS A 146 19.77 2.69 8.22
C LYS A 146 18.51 1.86 8.50
N VAL A 147 17.50 2.03 7.68
CA VAL A 147 16.22 1.31 7.73
C VAL A 147 16.03 0.57 6.43
N ILE A 148 15.60 -0.68 6.46
CA ILE A 148 15.22 -1.45 5.27
C ILE A 148 13.79 -1.91 5.39
N VAL A 149 13.04 -1.78 4.29
CA VAL A 149 11.57 -1.92 4.28
C VAL A 149 11.12 -2.89 3.20
N ASP A 150 10.27 -3.87 3.56
CA ASP A 150 9.42 -4.59 2.62
C ASP A 150 8.14 -3.77 2.44
N THR A 151 7.96 -3.14 1.27
CA THR A 151 6.91 -2.15 1.07
C THR A 151 6.00 -2.46 -0.11
N ASN A 152 4.73 -2.05 0.05
CA ASN A 152 3.73 -2.00 -1.00
C ASN A 152 3.40 -0.55 -1.42
N ILE A 153 4.20 0.44 -0.99
CA ILE A 153 4.06 1.83 -1.43
C ILE A 153 4.10 1.87 -2.97
N PRO A 154 3.12 2.53 -3.62
CA PRO A 154 3.07 2.62 -5.07
C PRO A 154 4.33 3.25 -5.68
N LEU A 155 4.73 2.79 -6.86
CA LEU A 155 5.96 3.21 -7.54
C LEU A 155 6.02 4.71 -7.83
N ASP A 156 4.88 5.35 -8.12
CA ASP A 156 4.78 6.79 -8.32
C ASP A 156 5.09 7.55 -7.03
N VAL A 157 4.60 7.06 -5.89
CA VAL A 157 4.92 7.64 -4.57
C VAL A 157 6.40 7.44 -4.23
N LEU A 158 6.95 6.24 -4.45
CA LEU A 158 8.38 5.97 -4.21
C LEU A 158 9.29 6.91 -5.02
N ARG A 159 8.92 7.25 -6.27
CA ARG A 159 9.69 8.22 -7.09
C ARG A 159 9.70 9.62 -6.46
N GLU A 160 8.66 9.98 -5.75
CA GLU A 160 8.54 11.29 -5.11
C GLU A 160 9.30 11.38 -3.78
N ILE A 161 9.33 10.30 -2.99
CA ILE A 161 9.87 10.29 -1.62
C ILE A 161 11.26 9.67 -1.50
N SER A 162 11.77 9.04 -2.57
CA SER A 162 13.06 8.33 -2.57
C SER A 162 13.84 8.61 -3.86
N ASP A 163 14.92 7.87 -4.10
CA ASP A 163 15.72 7.94 -5.31
C ASP A 163 16.16 6.54 -5.77
N TYR A 164 16.81 6.49 -6.95
CA TYR A 164 17.26 5.25 -7.58
C TYR A 164 18.10 4.37 -6.65
N ASN A 165 19.01 4.96 -5.89
CA ASN A 165 19.96 4.21 -5.06
C ASN A 165 19.35 3.66 -3.77
N HIS A 166 18.12 4.03 -3.45
CA HIS A 166 17.42 3.61 -2.24
C HIS A 166 16.20 2.72 -2.52
N VAL A 167 15.94 2.38 -3.78
CA VAL A 167 14.82 1.51 -4.16
C VAL A 167 15.30 0.34 -4.98
N ALA A 168 14.92 -0.87 -4.58
CA ALA A 168 15.13 -2.10 -5.34
C ALA A 168 13.77 -2.78 -5.61
N VAL A 169 13.58 -3.24 -6.84
CA VAL A 169 12.41 -3.97 -7.29
C VAL A 169 12.77 -5.44 -7.44
N MET A 170 12.05 -6.31 -6.75
CA MET A 170 12.21 -7.75 -6.87
C MET A 170 11.07 -8.35 -7.68
N LEU A 171 11.41 -9.14 -8.68
CA LEU A 171 10.48 -9.73 -9.63
C LEU A 171 10.48 -11.25 -9.56
N SER A 172 9.33 -11.86 -9.73
CA SER A 172 9.18 -13.32 -9.88
C SER A 172 8.22 -13.64 -11.04
N PRO A 173 8.35 -14.82 -11.68
CA PRO A 173 7.38 -15.28 -12.66
C PRO A 173 5.96 -15.37 -12.08
N GLN A 174 4.95 -15.04 -12.87
CA GLN A 174 3.53 -15.10 -12.49
C GLN A 174 3.12 -16.50 -11.99
N SER A 175 3.65 -17.57 -12.59
CA SER A 175 3.39 -18.94 -12.17
C SER A 175 3.69 -19.20 -10.70
N MET A 176 4.71 -18.55 -10.15
CA MET A 176 5.05 -18.69 -8.73
C MET A 176 4.04 -18.01 -7.82
N SER A 177 3.51 -16.86 -8.21
CA SER A 177 2.59 -16.08 -7.39
C SER A 177 1.17 -16.59 -7.41
N VAL A 178 0.71 -17.19 -8.51
CA VAL A 178 -0.65 -17.72 -8.66
C VAL A 178 -0.76 -19.17 -8.20
N GLU A 179 0.14 -20.04 -8.68
CA GLU A 179 0.06 -21.48 -8.42
C GLU A 179 0.41 -21.83 -6.96
N ARG A 180 1.35 -21.09 -6.36
CA ARG A 180 1.87 -21.36 -5.01
C ARG A 180 1.29 -20.43 -3.93
N PHE A 181 0.24 -19.67 -4.24
CA PHE A 181 -0.30 -18.69 -3.28
C PHE A 181 -0.72 -19.33 -1.95
N PHE A 182 -1.36 -20.50 -2.02
CA PHE A 182 -1.84 -21.24 -0.86
C PHE A 182 -0.87 -22.31 -0.33
N ASP A 183 0.30 -22.49 -0.95
CA ASP A 183 1.27 -23.51 -0.52
C ASP A 183 2.00 -23.13 0.78
N ARG A 184 1.83 -21.89 1.27
CA ARG A 184 2.47 -21.45 2.49
C ARG A 184 1.62 -21.76 3.71
N SER A 185 2.27 -22.13 4.80
CA SER A 185 1.66 -22.23 6.15
C SER A 185 1.42 -20.85 6.77
N ASP A 186 1.02 -19.88 5.98
CA ASP A 186 0.66 -18.54 6.37
C ASP A 186 -0.75 -18.57 6.97
N PRO A 187 -0.96 -18.16 8.23
CA PRO A 187 -2.26 -18.24 8.89
C PRO A 187 -3.39 -17.54 8.13
N ASP A 188 -3.10 -16.36 7.55
CA ASP A 188 -4.10 -15.57 6.83
C ASP A 188 -4.56 -16.30 5.55
N LYS A 189 -3.62 -16.93 4.84
CA LYS A 189 -3.95 -17.72 3.65
C LYS A 189 -4.71 -18.99 3.98
N GLN A 190 -4.36 -19.66 5.08
CA GLN A 190 -5.10 -20.80 5.57
C GLN A 190 -6.51 -20.42 6.02
N PHE A 191 -6.66 -19.22 6.64
CA PHE A 191 -7.96 -18.67 6.95
C PHE A 191 -8.79 -18.44 5.68
N LEU A 192 -8.23 -17.79 4.65
CA LEU A 192 -8.94 -17.57 3.38
C LEU A 192 -9.36 -18.88 2.71
N LEU A 193 -8.49 -19.91 2.73
CA LEU A 193 -8.88 -21.26 2.27
C LEU A 193 -10.10 -21.80 3.01
N SER A 194 -10.12 -21.68 4.34
CA SER A 194 -11.25 -22.15 5.15
C SER A 194 -12.56 -21.40 4.84
N VAL A 195 -12.46 -20.10 4.51
CA VAL A 195 -13.60 -19.29 4.06
C VAL A 195 -14.10 -19.77 2.70
N ILE A 196 -13.21 -19.99 1.73
CA ILE A 196 -13.55 -20.52 0.40
C ILE A 196 -14.25 -21.87 0.53
N ASP A 197 -13.72 -22.77 1.36
CA ASP A 197 -14.30 -24.11 1.61
C ASP A 197 -15.69 -24.03 2.26
N SER A 198 -16.03 -22.93 2.92
CA SER A 198 -17.34 -22.70 3.54
C SER A 198 -18.41 -22.16 2.59
N CYS A 199 -18.04 -21.80 1.36
CA CYS A 199 -18.98 -21.30 0.34
C CYS A 199 -19.82 -22.42 -0.27
N ASP A 200 -20.97 -22.08 -0.87
CA ASP A 200 -21.89 -23.04 -1.49
C ASP A 200 -21.25 -23.80 -2.67
N ASP A 201 -20.38 -23.13 -3.45
CA ASP A 201 -19.57 -23.75 -4.51
C ASP A 201 -18.09 -23.39 -4.32
N PRO A 202 -17.36 -24.10 -3.44
CA PRO A 202 -15.94 -23.79 -3.16
C PRO A 202 -15.04 -23.84 -4.40
N LYS A 203 -15.38 -24.68 -5.39
CA LYS A 203 -14.58 -24.82 -6.61
C LYS A 203 -14.72 -23.59 -7.51
N ALA A 204 -15.94 -23.12 -7.71
CA ALA A 204 -16.17 -21.89 -8.47
C ALA A 204 -15.55 -20.67 -7.78
N VAL A 205 -15.67 -20.57 -6.45
CA VAL A 205 -15.06 -19.48 -5.67
C VAL A 205 -13.54 -19.54 -5.74
N MET A 206 -12.93 -20.70 -5.62
CA MET A 206 -11.48 -20.87 -5.76
C MET A 206 -11.00 -20.47 -7.16
N GLU A 207 -11.72 -20.85 -8.21
CA GLU A 207 -11.37 -20.48 -9.58
C GLU A 207 -11.45 -18.96 -9.78
N ASN A 208 -12.53 -18.32 -9.30
CA ASN A 208 -12.69 -16.87 -9.32
C ASN A 208 -11.55 -16.15 -8.55
N TYR A 209 -11.23 -16.64 -7.36
CA TYR A 209 -10.16 -16.07 -6.55
C TYR A 209 -8.78 -16.18 -7.23
N ARG A 210 -8.49 -17.32 -7.88
CA ARG A 210 -7.28 -17.51 -8.68
C ARG A 210 -7.21 -16.57 -9.88
N GLN A 211 -8.34 -16.26 -10.52
CA GLN A 211 -8.39 -15.27 -11.61
C GLN A 211 -8.04 -13.87 -11.06
N GLY A 212 -8.53 -13.49 -9.88
CA GLY A 212 -8.10 -12.26 -9.21
C GLY A 212 -6.60 -12.22 -8.93
N LEU A 213 -6.04 -13.32 -8.40
CA LEU A 213 -4.60 -13.45 -8.20
C LEU A 213 -3.81 -13.35 -9.51
N ALA A 214 -4.32 -13.95 -10.59
CA ALA A 214 -3.69 -13.87 -11.91
C ALA A 214 -3.71 -12.45 -12.47
N LEU A 215 -4.78 -11.70 -12.21
CA LEU A 215 -4.94 -10.32 -12.66
C LEU A 215 -3.94 -9.39 -11.97
N ILE A 216 -3.85 -9.42 -10.63
CA ILE A 216 -2.90 -8.61 -9.86
C ILE A 216 -1.42 -9.00 -10.07
N ASN A 217 -1.17 -10.18 -10.62
CA ASN A 217 0.17 -10.64 -11.02
C ASN A 217 0.28 -10.75 -12.56
N SER A 218 -0.52 -9.99 -13.31
CA SER A 218 -0.52 -10.02 -14.77
C SER A 218 0.81 -9.55 -15.38
N ARG A 219 0.99 -9.82 -16.67
CA ARG A 219 2.17 -9.36 -17.40
C ARG A 219 2.28 -7.83 -17.40
N SER A 220 1.17 -7.11 -17.43
CA SER A 220 1.18 -5.64 -17.39
C SER A 220 1.69 -5.13 -16.04
N HIS A 221 1.30 -5.73 -14.92
CA HIS A 221 1.81 -5.38 -13.60
C HIS A 221 3.28 -5.74 -13.43
N TYR A 222 3.68 -6.91 -13.94
CA TYR A 222 5.10 -7.26 -13.97
C TYR A 222 5.91 -6.22 -14.76
N ASP A 223 5.43 -5.81 -15.94
CA ASP A 223 6.10 -4.85 -16.80
C ASP A 223 6.12 -3.43 -16.19
N GLU A 224 5.12 -3.05 -15.40
CA GLU A 224 5.11 -1.80 -14.63
C GLU A 224 6.29 -1.76 -13.64
N TYR A 225 6.51 -2.82 -12.88
CA TYR A 225 7.64 -2.94 -11.98
C TYR A 225 8.97 -3.04 -12.73
N ALA A 226 9.05 -3.88 -13.76
CA ALA A 226 10.27 -4.09 -14.53
C ALA A 226 10.75 -2.84 -15.27
N ASN A 227 9.80 -1.99 -15.72
CA ASN A 227 10.07 -0.73 -16.42
C ASN A 227 9.93 0.49 -15.50
N SER A 228 9.94 0.31 -14.19
CA SER A 228 9.75 1.38 -13.22
C SER A 228 10.83 2.47 -13.25
N GLY A 229 11.99 2.17 -13.82
CA GLY A 229 13.19 3.03 -13.79
C GLY A 229 14.02 2.85 -12.52
N PHE A 230 13.60 2.02 -11.56
CA PHE A 230 14.40 1.59 -10.42
C PHE A 230 15.26 0.37 -10.76
N PHE A 231 16.21 0.07 -9.89
CA PHE A 231 17.02 -1.14 -10.00
C PHE A 231 16.13 -2.38 -9.80
N ALA A 232 16.19 -3.35 -10.74
CA ALA A 232 15.33 -4.52 -10.71
C ALA A 232 16.14 -5.81 -10.72
N VAL A 233 15.77 -6.76 -9.85
CA VAL A 233 16.33 -8.10 -9.78
C VAL A 233 15.24 -9.13 -10.05
N VAL A 234 15.50 -10.06 -10.96
CA VAL A 234 14.56 -11.14 -11.29
C VAL A 234 14.95 -12.41 -10.55
N ARG A 235 14.02 -12.90 -9.72
CA ARG A 235 14.15 -14.24 -9.15
C ARG A 235 13.76 -15.27 -10.20
N GLU A 236 14.73 -16.10 -10.61
CA GLU A 236 14.48 -17.22 -11.50
C GLU A 236 14.15 -18.50 -10.71
N ASP A 237 13.15 -19.25 -11.16
CA ASP A 237 12.79 -20.56 -10.57
C ASP A 237 13.69 -21.66 -11.18
N LYS A 238 14.97 -21.64 -10.84
CA LYS A 238 15.97 -22.61 -11.36
C LYS A 238 16.32 -23.75 -10.39
N GLY A 239 15.57 -23.91 -9.30
CA GLY A 239 15.84 -24.94 -8.31
C GLY A 239 17.13 -24.72 -7.50
N MET A 240 17.83 -23.61 -7.68
CA MET A 240 19.01 -23.21 -6.93
C MET A 240 18.68 -22.17 -5.88
N ASP A 241 19.32 -22.25 -4.73
CA ASP A 241 19.21 -21.17 -3.72
C ASP A 241 20.03 -19.95 -4.17
N THR A 242 19.34 -18.91 -4.59
CA THR A 242 19.95 -17.65 -5.07
C THR A 242 19.86 -16.51 -4.05
N ARG A 243 19.38 -16.76 -2.83
CA ARG A 243 19.08 -15.72 -1.83
C ARG A 243 20.30 -14.86 -1.51
N GLU A 244 21.45 -15.48 -1.24
CA GLU A 244 22.69 -14.74 -0.93
C GLU A 244 23.14 -13.88 -2.10
N ALA A 245 23.15 -14.43 -3.33
CA ALA A 245 23.54 -13.69 -4.53
C ALA A 245 22.64 -12.47 -4.78
N VAL A 246 21.32 -12.62 -4.60
CA VAL A 246 20.35 -11.53 -4.71
C VAL A 246 20.58 -10.48 -3.62
N CYS A 247 20.81 -10.90 -2.38
CA CYS A 247 21.15 -9.98 -1.29
C CYS A 247 22.40 -9.17 -1.57
N ASP A 248 23.47 -9.82 -2.08
CA ASP A 248 24.73 -9.15 -2.40
C ASP A 248 24.58 -8.17 -3.57
N GLU A 249 23.73 -8.49 -4.54
CA GLU A 249 23.43 -7.63 -5.68
C GLU A 249 22.69 -6.37 -5.23
N ILE A 250 21.65 -6.53 -4.39
CA ILE A 250 20.86 -5.42 -3.82
C ILE A 250 21.74 -4.60 -2.86
N ALA A 251 22.55 -5.23 -2.01
CA ALA A 251 23.47 -4.53 -1.12
C ALA A 251 24.45 -3.64 -1.87
N ARG A 252 24.99 -4.14 -2.99
CA ARG A 252 25.88 -3.37 -3.86
C ARG A 252 25.19 -2.18 -4.50
N HIS A 253 23.93 -2.38 -4.97
CA HIS A 253 23.11 -1.31 -5.49
C HIS A 253 22.85 -0.22 -4.44
N PHE A 254 22.54 -0.61 -3.22
CA PHE A 254 22.32 0.32 -2.10
C PHE A 254 23.61 0.95 -1.54
N GLY A 255 24.80 0.55 -2.02
CA GLY A 255 26.06 1.03 -1.47
C GLY A 255 26.27 0.63 0.00
N LEU A 256 25.75 -0.53 0.41
CA LEU A 256 25.92 -1.06 1.76
C LEU A 256 27.32 -1.68 1.90
N GLU A 257 28.09 -1.19 2.86
CA GLU A 257 29.39 -1.76 3.22
C GLU A 257 29.26 -2.56 4.51
N GLU A 258 29.92 -3.71 4.59
CA GLU A 258 30.02 -4.44 5.85
C GLU A 258 30.78 -3.58 6.85
N GLY A 259 30.15 -3.30 7.99
CA GLY A 259 30.78 -2.54 9.06
C GLY A 259 32.07 -3.23 9.52
N LYS A 260 33.17 -2.50 9.54
CA LYS A 260 34.45 -2.94 10.09
C LYS A 260 34.38 -3.10 11.60
#